data_08752a5724afa15f42e7cad249a4b8b1
#
_entry.id   08752a5724afa15f42e7cad249a4b8b1
#
_cell.length_a   1.000
_cell.length_b   1.000
_cell.length_c   1.000
_cell.angle_alpha   90.00
_cell.angle_beta   90.00
_cell.angle_gamma   90.00
#
_symmetry.space_group_name_H-M   'P 1'
#
loop_
_entity.id
_entity.type
_entity.pdbx_description
1 polymer ?
#
loop_
_entity_poly.entity_id
_entity_poly.type
_entity_poly.pdbx_seq_one_letter_code
_entity_poly.pdbx_strand_id
1 'polypeptide(L)'
;MPKSSEPFALRSRRVLVDGEXAPRTVVIDQGTIAQIAGYDETLAPGIPVEDLGNLVLMAGLTDVHVHVNEPGRTDWEGFATATRAAAAGGVTTLIDMPLNSTPVTTTAPAFEAKLAAAEGSLTVDVGYWGGVVPPDLDELPGLLASGVLGLKAFLVHSGIEDFPNVTAADLDRALPLLAPTGLPLLVHCELDTSGRPPVADPDPRSYGQYLASRPGQWELDAIALVLDLCRRHRARTLSTFRAPTPCPSSGPPRPRASP
;
A
#
# COMPACT_ATOMS: atom_id res chain seq x y z
N MET A 1 11.08 13.19 12.44
CA MET A 1 11.78 13.40 13.72
C MET A 1 13.25 13.64 13.46
N PRO A 2 13.94 14.50 14.22
CA PRO A 2 15.38 14.57 14.09
C PRO A 2 15.96 13.18 14.41
N LYS A 3 16.85 12.69 13.57
CA LYS A 3 17.52 11.42 13.83
C LYS A 3 18.34 11.58 15.11
N SER A 4 18.15 10.70 16.08
CA SER A 4 19.04 10.68 17.24
C SER A 4 20.46 10.53 16.73
N SER A 5 21.32 11.45 17.07
CA SER A 5 22.72 11.39 16.66
C SER A 5 23.52 10.43 17.52
N GLU A 6 22.95 9.99 18.65
CA GLU A 6 23.62 9.11 19.58
C GLU A 6 22.97 7.70 19.52
N PRO A 7 23.79 6.64 19.58
CA PRO A 7 23.25 5.30 19.58
C PRO A 7 22.46 5.00 20.85
N PHE A 8 21.44 4.18 20.73
CA PHE A 8 20.65 3.66 21.83
C PHE A 8 20.23 2.21 21.55
N ALA A 9 19.75 1.51 22.55
CA ALA A 9 19.34 0.12 22.37
C ALA A 9 17.98 -0.14 23.02
N LEU A 10 17.21 -1.00 22.38
CA LEU A 10 15.94 -1.54 22.89
C LEU A 10 16.15 -3.03 23.16
N ARG A 11 15.77 -3.48 24.35
CA ARG A 11 15.91 -4.87 24.77
C ARG A 11 14.53 -5.46 25.02
N SER A 12 14.29 -6.68 24.57
CA SER A 12 13.06 -7.40 24.91
C SER A 12 13.28 -8.90 24.91
N ARG A 13 12.47 -9.60 25.73
CA ARG A 13 12.43 -11.07 25.70
C ARG A 13 11.72 -11.60 24.47
N ARG A 14 11.06 -10.71 23.67
CA ARG A 14 10.25 -11.08 22.52
C ARG A 14 10.55 -10.17 21.34
N VAL A 15 11.79 -10.22 20.84
CA VAL A 15 12.14 -9.49 19.60
C VAL A 15 11.87 -10.41 18.42
N LEU A 16 11.14 -9.91 17.42
CA LEU A 16 10.86 -10.67 16.19
C LEU A 16 12.05 -10.54 15.24
N VAL A 17 12.79 -11.65 15.08
CA VAL A 17 13.95 -11.74 14.19
C VAL A 17 13.78 -12.99 13.35
N ASP A 18 13.86 -12.85 12.03
CA ASP A 18 13.76 -13.98 11.07
C ASP A 18 12.51 -14.85 11.29
N GLY A 19 11.43 -14.20 11.67
CA GLY A 19 10.14 -14.86 11.84
C GLY A 19 9.93 -15.52 13.20
N GLU A 20 10.89 -15.37 14.11
CA GLU A 20 10.80 -15.97 15.45
C GLU A 20 10.99 -14.94 16.56
N UNK A 21 10.53 -14.64 17.77
CA UNK A 21 10.64 -13.98 18.72
C UNK A 21 11.68 -14.45 19.45
N ALA A 22 12.53 -14.03 19.85
CA ALA A 22 13.67 -14.44 20.68
C ALA A 22 14.09 -13.30 21.62
N PRO A 23 14.70 -13.61 22.80
CA PRO A 23 15.28 -12.58 23.67
C PRO A 23 16.49 -11.94 22.98
N ARG A 24 16.41 -10.63 22.70
CA ARG A 24 17.49 -9.89 22.02
C ARG A 24 17.55 -8.44 22.49
N THR A 25 18.68 -7.82 22.17
CA THR A 25 18.91 -6.38 22.29
C THR A 25 19.19 -5.83 20.90
N VAL A 26 18.41 -4.83 20.48
CA VAL A 26 18.54 -4.18 19.15
C VAL A 26 19.22 -2.83 19.38
N VAL A 27 20.39 -2.63 18.79
CA VAL A 27 21.11 -1.36 18.84
C VAL A 27 20.75 -0.53 17.61
N ILE A 28 20.32 0.69 17.84
CA ILE A 28 19.96 1.66 16.80
C ILE A 28 21.03 2.75 16.79
N ASP A 29 21.59 3.03 15.61
CA ASP A 29 22.57 4.09 15.42
C ASP A 29 22.26 4.81 14.13
N GLN A 30 22.16 6.12 14.20
CA GLN A 30 21.85 6.98 13.06
C GLN A 30 20.60 6.54 12.27
N GLY A 31 19.58 6.09 13.02
CA GLY A 31 18.30 5.68 12.43
C GLY A 31 18.31 4.32 11.75
N THR A 32 19.37 3.52 11.94
CA THR A 32 19.45 2.18 11.38
C THR A 32 19.69 1.14 12.48
N ILE A 33 19.32 -0.11 12.24
CA ILE A 33 19.66 -1.21 13.13
C ILE A 33 21.14 -1.54 12.90
N ALA A 34 21.98 -1.15 13.87
CA ALA A 34 23.43 -1.35 13.78
C ALA A 34 23.86 -2.74 14.25
N GLN A 35 23.10 -3.33 15.23
CA GLN A 35 23.44 -4.64 15.77
C GLN A 35 22.20 -5.28 16.37
N ILE A 36 22.09 -6.60 16.26
CA ILE A 36 21.14 -7.42 17.03
C ILE A 36 21.96 -8.35 17.91
N ALA A 37 22.01 -8.03 19.20
CA ALA A 37 22.83 -8.72 20.21
C ALA A 37 21.99 -9.69 21.04
N GLY A 38 22.65 -10.55 21.79
CA GLY A 38 21.98 -11.37 22.80
C GLY A 38 21.35 -10.50 23.87
N TYR A 39 20.30 -11.02 24.55
CA TYR A 39 19.56 -10.24 25.56
C TYR A 39 20.49 -9.72 26.68
N ASP A 40 21.38 -10.57 27.19
CA ASP A 40 22.28 -10.23 28.28
C ASP A 40 23.70 -9.84 27.80
N GLU A 41 23.86 -9.68 26.49
CA GLU A 41 25.17 -9.33 25.93
C GLU A 41 25.57 -7.91 26.31
N THR A 42 26.86 -7.76 26.69
CA THR A 42 27.39 -6.46 27.07
C THR A 42 27.61 -5.62 25.78
N LEU A 43 26.99 -4.46 25.75
CA LEU A 43 27.14 -3.53 24.64
C LEU A 43 28.37 -2.63 24.84
N ALA A 44 28.75 -1.91 23.80
CA ALA A 44 29.78 -0.89 23.89
C ALA A 44 29.45 0.14 24.99
N PRO A 45 30.46 0.64 25.70
CA PRO A 45 30.20 1.64 26.76
C PRO A 45 29.48 2.87 26.23
N GLY A 46 28.53 3.39 27.01
CA GLY A 46 27.83 4.62 26.69
C GLY A 46 26.54 4.46 25.90
N ILE A 47 26.18 3.25 25.50
CA ILE A 47 24.90 3.01 24.79
C ILE A 47 23.78 2.82 25.83
N PRO A 48 22.82 3.76 25.95
CA PRO A 48 21.70 3.58 26.87
C PRO A 48 20.79 2.46 26.39
N VAL A 49 20.28 1.65 27.32
CA VAL A 49 19.41 0.48 27.01
C VAL A 49 18.06 0.70 27.68
N GLU A 50 16.99 0.66 26.88
CA GLU A 50 15.63 0.60 27.41
C GLU A 50 15.15 -0.84 27.38
N ASP A 51 14.80 -1.39 28.56
CA ASP A 51 14.32 -2.77 28.66
C ASP A 51 12.78 -2.78 28.59
N LEU A 52 12.25 -3.34 27.53
CA LEU A 52 10.82 -3.44 27.26
C LEU A 52 10.18 -4.68 27.92
N GLY A 53 10.96 -5.48 28.65
CA GLY A 53 10.46 -6.66 29.33
C GLY A 53 9.90 -7.70 28.38
N ASN A 54 8.59 -7.94 28.47
CA ASN A 54 7.90 -8.93 27.65
C ASN A 54 7.11 -8.31 26.47
N LEU A 55 7.23 -7.01 26.23
CA LEU A 55 6.59 -6.39 25.06
C LEU A 55 7.22 -6.93 23.77
N VAL A 56 6.41 -7.12 22.75
CA VAL A 56 6.96 -7.53 21.45
C VAL A 56 7.68 -6.35 20.81
N LEU A 57 8.94 -6.56 20.42
CA LEU A 57 9.69 -5.60 19.62
C LEU A 57 9.82 -6.17 18.21
N MET A 58 9.34 -5.41 17.24
CA MET A 58 9.35 -5.83 15.83
C MET A 58 9.49 -4.60 14.93
N ALA A 59 9.79 -4.83 13.67
CA ALA A 59 9.74 -3.75 12.69
C ALA A 59 8.35 -3.12 12.66
N GLY A 60 8.28 -1.82 12.45
CA GLY A 60 7.00 -1.15 12.29
C GLY A 60 6.26 -1.65 11.05
N LEU A 61 4.93 -1.61 11.10
CA LEU A 61 4.11 -2.07 9.99
C LEU A 61 4.17 -1.07 8.84
N THR A 62 4.08 -1.58 7.61
CA THR A 62 3.92 -0.75 6.42
C THR A 62 2.52 -0.98 5.86
N ASP A 63 1.74 0.10 5.73
CA ASP A 63 0.43 0.03 5.09
C ASP A 63 0.55 0.60 3.68
N VAL A 64 0.44 -0.27 2.69
CA VAL A 64 0.65 0.10 1.29
C VAL A 64 -0.63 0.50 0.56
N HIS A 65 -1.77 0.60 1.26
CA HIS A 65 -3.06 0.91 0.62
C HIS A 65 -3.89 1.84 1.50
N VAL A 66 -3.49 3.12 1.53
CA VAL A 66 -4.15 4.14 2.32
C VAL A 66 -4.66 5.26 1.41
N HIS A 67 -5.81 5.83 1.73
CA HIS A 67 -6.35 6.97 1.01
C HIS A 67 -6.33 8.19 1.93
N VAL A 68 -5.30 9.03 1.77
CA VAL A 68 -5.25 10.34 2.40
C VAL A 68 -5.83 11.34 1.41
N ASN A 69 -6.83 12.09 1.83
CA ASN A 69 -7.66 12.87 0.90
C ASN A 69 -7.14 14.31 0.75
N GLU A 70 -5.86 14.52 1.03
CA GLU A 70 -5.20 15.83 0.96
C GLU A 70 -4.19 15.84 -0.20
N PRO A 71 -4.15 16.95 -1.00
CA PRO A 71 -4.96 18.17 -0.86
C PRO A 71 -6.40 18.01 -1.36
N GLY A 72 -7.21 19.03 -1.05
CA GLY A 72 -8.51 19.23 -1.65
C GLY A 72 -9.70 18.65 -0.90
N ARG A 73 -9.52 17.57 -0.12
CA ARG A 73 -10.57 16.94 0.68
C ARG A 73 -10.07 16.60 2.08
N THR A 74 -9.28 17.49 2.65
CA THR A 74 -8.62 17.31 3.95
C THR A 74 -9.62 17.09 5.09
N ASP A 75 -10.85 17.60 4.95
CA ASP A 75 -11.92 17.38 5.92
C ASP A 75 -12.38 15.92 6.01
N TRP A 76 -12.13 15.10 4.97
CA TRP A 76 -12.38 13.65 5.05
C TRP A 76 -11.27 12.97 5.85
N GLU A 77 -10.01 13.20 5.48
CA GLU A 77 -8.80 12.70 6.16
C GLU A 77 -7.59 13.42 5.59
N GLY A 78 -6.79 14.05 6.46
CA GLY A 78 -5.56 14.74 6.07
C GLY A 78 -4.31 14.01 6.55
N PHE A 79 -3.15 14.44 6.07
CA PHE A 79 -1.86 13.80 6.42
C PHE A 79 -1.59 13.85 7.93
N ALA A 80 -1.88 14.95 8.59
CA ALA A 80 -1.62 15.08 10.03
C ALA A 80 -2.42 14.07 10.87
N THR A 81 -3.69 13.83 10.52
CA THR A 81 -4.53 12.88 11.26
C THR A 81 -4.23 11.44 10.89
N ALA A 82 -4.10 11.16 9.60
CA ALA A 82 -3.82 9.81 9.12
C ALA A 82 -2.49 9.28 9.69
N THR A 83 -1.42 10.11 9.64
CA THR A 83 -0.10 9.66 10.08
C THR A 83 0.00 9.53 11.60
N ARG A 84 -0.74 10.37 12.38
CA ARG A 84 -0.83 10.17 13.82
C ARG A 84 -1.59 8.88 14.17
N ALA A 85 -2.67 8.59 13.45
CA ALA A 85 -3.43 7.35 13.66
C ALA A 85 -2.56 6.13 13.31
N ALA A 86 -1.80 6.20 12.22
CA ALA A 86 -0.86 5.17 11.81
C ALA A 86 0.16 4.89 12.93
N ALA A 87 0.81 5.95 13.44
CA ALA A 87 1.79 5.82 14.53
C ALA A 87 1.17 5.16 15.76
N ALA A 88 -0.04 5.59 16.14
CA ALA A 88 -0.75 5.02 17.29
C ALA A 88 -1.08 3.54 17.10
N GLY A 89 -1.25 3.09 15.85
CA GLY A 89 -1.52 1.69 15.50
C GLY A 89 -0.26 0.85 15.25
N GLY A 90 0.95 1.45 15.36
CA GLY A 90 2.19 0.73 15.09
C GLY A 90 2.58 0.67 13.62
N VAL A 91 1.91 1.44 12.77
CA VAL A 91 2.28 1.60 11.37
C VAL A 91 3.29 2.73 11.27
N THR A 92 4.46 2.45 10.73
CA THR A 92 5.56 3.42 10.65
C THR A 92 5.78 3.95 9.22
N THR A 93 5.11 3.35 8.26
CA THR A 93 5.19 3.78 6.85
C THR A 93 3.83 3.61 6.19
N LEU A 94 3.34 4.68 5.56
CA LEU A 94 2.12 4.64 4.74
C LEU A 94 2.50 4.79 3.27
N ILE A 95 1.73 4.16 2.37
CA ILE A 95 1.83 4.51 0.95
C ILE A 95 0.45 4.92 0.48
N ASP A 96 0.34 6.23 0.18
CA ASP A 96 -0.93 6.86 -0.16
C ASP A 96 -1.32 6.58 -1.61
N MET A 97 -2.61 6.27 -1.81
CA MET A 97 -3.19 6.02 -3.13
C MET A 97 -3.37 7.34 -3.91
N PRO A 98 -3.40 7.30 -5.26
CA PRO A 98 -3.44 8.52 -6.07
C PRO A 98 -4.80 9.23 -6.08
N LEU A 99 -5.80 8.64 -5.47
CA LEU A 99 -7.15 9.21 -5.34
C LEU A 99 -7.50 9.09 -3.85
N ASN A 100 -8.26 9.87 -3.27
CA ASN A 100 -9.30 10.85 -3.54
C ASN A 100 -8.85 12.34 -3.37
N SER A 101 -7.57 12.62 -3.33
CA SER A 101 -7.12 14.03 -3.30
C SER A 101 -7.57 14.78 -4.56
N THR A 102 -7.57 16.09 -4.51
CA THR A 102 -7.85 16.95 -5.66
C THR A 102 -6.72 17.98 -5.76
N PRO A 103 -5.92 17.90 -6.84
CA PRO A 103 -6.02 16.96 -7.96
C PRO A 103 -5.64 15.52 -7.56
N VAL A 104 -6.14 14.54 -8.33
CA VAL A 104 -5.69 13.16 -8.23
C VAL A 104 -4.24 13.05 -8.73
N THR A 105 -3.46 12.11 -8.21
CA THR A 105 -2.02 12.03 -8.47
C THR A 105 -1.73 11.27 -9.77
N THR A 106 -2.07 11.89 -10.92
CA THR A 106 -1.93 11.27 -12.23
C THR A 106 -0.89 12.00 -13.10
N THR A 107 -0.36 13.14 -12.64
CA THR A 107 0.65 13.92 -13.35
C THR A 107 1.73 14.39 -12.36
N ALA A 108 2.90 14.77 -12.89
CA ALA A 108 3.98 15.28 -12.04
C ALA A 108 3.57 16.54 -11.25
N PRO A 109 2.90 17.55 -11.85
CA PRO A 109 2.42 18.68 -11.05
C PRO A 109 1.43 18.31 -9.95
N ALA A 110 0.55 17.33 -10.19
CA ALA A 110 -0.37 16.86 -9.14
C ALA A 110 0.40 16.19 -8.00
N PHE A 111 1.45 15.45 -8.33
CA PHE A 111 2.31 14.82 -7.32
C PHE A 111 3.06 15.88 -6.51
N GLU A 112 3.59 16.93 -7.16
CA GLU A 112 4.25 18.04 -6.47
C GLU A 112 3.28 18.74 -5.50
N ALA A 113 2.03 18.96 -5.91
CA ALA A 113 1.00 19.55 -5.05
C ALA A 113 0.74 18.66 -3.82
N LYS A 114 0.74 17.34 -4.00
CA LYS A 114 0.55 16.40 -2.89
C LYS A 114 1.75 16.43 -1.93
N LEU A 115 2.98 16.46 -2.45
CA LEU A 115 4.18 16.57 -1.60
C LEU A 115 4.16 17.87 -0.78
N ALA A 116 3.79 18.98 -1.41
CA ALA A 116 3.69 20.27 -0.73
C ALA A 116 2.63 20.24 0.39
N ALA A 117 1.50 19.56 0.16
CA ALA A 117 0.46 19.45 1.20
C ALA A 117 0.92 18.58 2.38
N ALA A 118 1.77 17.61 2.13
CA ALA A 118 2.29 16.72 3.18
C ALA A 118 3.39 17.37 4.02
N GLU A 119 4.08 18.40 3.49
CA GLU A 119 5.25 18.97 4.13
C GLU A 119 4.93 19.48 5.54
N GLY A 120 5.73 19.04 6.53
CA GLY A 120 5.58 19.44 7.93
C GLY A 120 4.43 18.78 8.67
N SER A 121 3.62 17.92 8.00
CA SER A 121 2.42 17.32 8.59
C SER A 121 2.59 15.86 8.97
N LEU A 122 3.71 15.23 8.60
CA LEU A 122 3.88 13.78 8.71
C LEU A 122 4.42 13.36 10.09
N THR A 123 3.78 12.38 10.70
CA THR A 123 4.25 11.73 11.94
C THR A 123 5.03 10.44 11.62
N VAL A 124 4.69 9.75 10.53
CA VAL A 124 5.40 8.56 10.05
C VAL A 124 5.84 8.80 8.60
N ASP A 125 6.67 7.92 8.07
CA ASP A 125 7.10 8.02 6.68
C ASP A 125 5.93 7.80 5.72
N VAL A 126 5.90 8.56 4.61
CA VAL A 126 4.83 8.42 3.60
C VAL A 126 5.45 8.32 2.21
N GLY A 127 5.08 7.26 1.50
CA GLY A 127 5.32 7.12 0.07
C GLY A 127 4.03 7.33 -0.71
N TYR A 128 4.10 7.31 -2.03
CA TYR A 128 2.95 7.67 -2.87
C TYR A 128 2.87 6.82 -4.12
N TRP A 129 1.65 6.39 -4.45
CA TRP A 129 1.36 5.78 -5.75
C TRP A 129 0.93 6.84 -6.74
N GLY A 130 1.36 6.71 -8.00
CA GLY A 130 0.79 7.48 -9.10
C GLY A 130 -0.42 6.75 -9.68
N GLY A 131 -1.23 7.46 -10.47
CA GLY A 131 -2.42 6.88 -11.10
C GLY A 131 -2.28 6.74 -12.61
N VAL A 132 -2.94 5.72 -13.18
CA VAL A 132 -3.09 5.57 -14.61
C VAL A 132 -4.55 5.84 -14.95
N VAL A 133 -4.78 6.91 -15.71
CA VAL A 133 -6.11 7.26 -16.23
C VAL A 133 -5.99 7.61 -17.70
N PRO A 134 -7.03 7.33 -18.53
CA PRO A 134 -6.91 7.54 -19.98
C PRO A 134 -6.52 8.96 -20.41
N PRO A 135 -7.03 10.04 -19.77
CA PRO A 135 -6.65 11.39 -20.19
C PRO A 135 -5.18 11.71 -20.01
N ASP A 136 -4.50 11.09 -19.00
CA ASP A 136 -3.16 11.47 -18.59
C ASP A 136 -2.09 10.44 -18.98
N LEU A 137 -2.38 9.55 -19.92
CA LEU A 137 -1.40 8.52 -20.33
C LEU A 137 -0.09 9.12 -20.86
N ASP A 138 -0.15 10.27 -21.49
CA ASP A 138 1.05 10.94 -22.03
C ASP A 138 1.86 11.63 -20.93
N GLU A 139 1.30 11.79 -19.73
CA GLU A 139 1.97 12.36 -18.56
C GLU A 139 2.76 11.32 -17.75
N LEU A 140 2.54 10.01 -18.01
CA LEU A 140 3.17 8.93 -17.23
C LEU A 140 4.69 9.01 -17.16
N PRO A 141 5.44 9.35 -18.22
CA PRO A 141 6.90 9.45 -18.09
C PRO A 141 7.33 10.49 -17.06
N GLY A 142 6.68 11.64 -17.02
CA GLY A 142 6.96 12.68 -16.03
C GLY A 142 6.62 12.23 -14.61
N LEU A 143 5.46 11.61 -14.46
CA LEU A 143 5.00 11.10 -13.16
C LEU A 143 5.95 10.01 -12.62
N LEU A 144 6.36 9.07 -13.48
CA LEU A 144 7.29 8.00 -13.07
C LEU A 144 8.65 8.57 -12.66
N ALA A 145 9.10 9.62 -13.35
CA ALA A 145 10.39 10.27 -13.03
C ALA A 145 10.32 11.10 -11.74
N SER A 146 9.13 11.50 -11.27
CA SER A 146 9.01 12.37 -10.10
C SER A 146 9.11 11.62 -8.76
N GLY A 147 9.14 10.28 -8.75
CA GLY A 147 9.44 9.52 -7.54
C GLY A 147 8.27 8.74 -6.95
N VAL A 148 7.20 8.52 -7.71
CA VAL A 148 6.13 7.62 -7.26
C VAL A 148 6.65 6.18 -7.16
N LEU A 149 6.06 5.40 -6.25
CA LEU A 149 6.52 4.03 -5.96
C LEU A 149 5.93 2.98 -6.91
N GLY A 150 5.09 3.40 -7.84
CA GLY A 150 4.42 2.58 -8.82
C GLY A 150 3.13 3.25 -9.25
N LEU A 151 2.31 2.52 -10.00
CA LEU A 151 1.09 3.08 -10.56
C LEU A 151 -0.13 2.28 -10.11
N LYS A 152 -1.27 2.96 -9.92
CA LYS A 152 -2.58 2.37 -9.58
C LYS A 152 -3.54 2.59 -10.74
N ALA A 153 -4.31 1.54 -11.07
CA ALA A 153 -5.36 1.59 -12.08
C ALA A 153 -6.63 0.90 -11.57
N PHE A 154 -7.75 1.24 -12.21
CA PHE A 154 -9.04 0.56 -12.03
C PHE A 154 -9.49 0.03 -13.37
N LEU A 155 -10.12 -1.15 -13.39
CA LEU A 155 -10.72 -1.72 -14.61
C LEU A 155 -12.24 -1.54 -14.63
N VAL A 156 -12.78 -1.01 -13.53
CA VAL A 156 -14.19 -0.63 -13.37
C VAL A 156 -14.21 0.78 -12.78
N HIS A 157 -15.31 1.49 -12.88
CA HIS A 157 -15.42 2.87 -12.38
C HIS A 157 -14.94 2.96 -10.92
N SER A 158 -14.03 3.87 -10.65
CA SER A 158 -13.35 4.00 -9.36
C SER A 158 -14.24 4.56 -8.23
N GLY A 159 -15.37 5.18 -8.61
CA GLY A 159 -16.25 5.89 -7.69
C GLY A 159 -16.15 7.40 -7.80
N ILE A 160 -15.14 7.92 -8.50
CA ILE A 160 -14.99 9.36 -8.72
C ILE A 160 -14.68 9.63 -10.21
N GLU A 161 -15.22 10.74 -10.72
CA GLU A 161 -15.03 11.10 -12.13
C GLU A 161 -13.59 11.50 -12.47
N ASP A 162 -12.88 12.07 -11.48
CA ASP A 162 -11.50 12.51 -11.68
C ASP A 162 -10.52 11.34 -11.87
N PHE A 163 -10.97 10.10 -11.60
CA PHE A 163 -10.12 8.92 -11.73
C PHE A 163 -10.86 7.83 -12.52
N PRO A 164 -11.07 8.05 -13.84
CA PRO A 164 -11.77 7.07 -14.67
C PRO A 164 -10.99 5.75 -14.80
N ASN A 165 -11.73 4.68 -15.07
CA ASN A 165 -11.12 3.38 -15.27
C ASN A 165 -10.38 3.32 -16.61
N VAL A 166 -9.42 2.39 -16.69
CA VAL A 166 -8.66 2.10 -17.89
C VAL A 166 -9.20 0.87 -18.61
N THR A 167 -8.88 0.78 -19.91
CA THR A 167 -9.14 -0.40 -20.74
C THR A 167 -7.85 -1.22 -20.90
N ALA A 168 -7.97 -2.39 -21.54
CA ALA A 168 -6.79 -3.17 -21.92
C ALA A 168 -5.87 -2.38 -22.87
N ALA A 169 -6.45 -1.57 -23.77
CA ALA A 169 -5.66 -0.76 -24.71
C ALA A 169 -4.87 0.34 -23.98
N ASP A 170 -5.46 0.93 -22.94
CA ASP A 170 -4.75 1.93 -22.12
C ASP A 170 -3.57 1.29 -21.38
N LEU A 171 -3.78 0.09 -20.83
CA LEU A 171 -2.70 -0.63 -20.17
C LEU A 171 -1.61 -1.07 -21.15
N ASP A 172 -1.97 -1.44 -22.39
CA ASP A 172 -0.99 -1.73 -23.44
C ASP A 172 -0.10 -0.51 -23.76
N ARG A 173 -0.61 0.71 -23.57
CA ARG A 173 0.18 1.95 -23.72
C ARG A 173 1.02 2.24 -22.46
N ALA A 174 0.45 2.04 -21.28
CA ALA A 174 1.10 2.39 -20.01
C ALA A 174 2.25 1.43 -19.62
N LEU A 175 2.04 0.12 -19.82
CA LEU A 175 2.99 -0.89 -19.34
C LEU A 175 4.39 -0.81 -19.97
N PRO A 176 4.54 -0.49 -21.26
CA PRO A 176 5.89 -0.27 -21.82
C PRO A 176 6.66 0.88 -21.17
N LEU A 177 5.95 1.87 -20.63
CA LEU A 177 6.59 2.99 -19.92
C LEU A 177 6.96 2.57 -18.48
N LEU A 178 6.13 1.75 -17.85
CA LEU A 178 6.36 1.31 -16.47
C LEU A 178 7.42 0.20 -16.35
N ALA A 179 7.40 -0.78 -17.25
CA ALA A 179 8.21 -1.99 -17.13
C ALA A 179 9.72 -1.72 -16.96
N PRO A 180 10.33 -0.77 -17.71
CA PRO A 180 11.76 -0.50 -17.55
C PRO A 180 12.14 0.07 -16.18
N THR A 181 11.20 0.66 -15.45
CA THR A 181 11.47 1.24 -14.13
C THR A 181 11.57 0.17 -13.03
N GLY A 182 11.02 -1.02 -13.27
CA GLY A 182 10.90 -2.06 -12.24
C GLY A 182 9.82 -1.83 -11.21
N LEU A 183 9.09 -0.72 -11.31
CA LEU A 183 8.00 -0.38 -10.39
C LEU A 183 6.75 -1.21 -10.69
N PRO A 184 5.89 -1.47 -9.69
CA PRO A 184 4.70 -2.29 -9.91
C PRO A 184 3.49 -1.48 -10.42
N LEU A 185 2.62 -2.18 -11.14
CA LEU A 185 1.25 -1.73 -11.40
C LEU A 185 0.32 -2.36 -10.36
N LEU A 186 -0.40 -1.55 -9.62
CA LEU A 186 -1.46 -2.00 -8.71
C LEU A 186 -2.79 -1.88 -9.43
N VAL A 187 -3.62 -2.91 -9.38
CA VAL A 187 -4.91 -2.87 -10.09
C VAL A 187 -6.04 -3.24 -9.13
N HIS A 188 -7.08 -2.42 -9.12
CA HIS A 188 -8.36 -2.84 -8.59
C HIS A 188 -8.96 -3.79 -9.62
N CYS A 189 -8.77 -5.09 -9.38
CA CYS A 189 -9.07 -6.14 -10.35
C CYS A 189 -10.56 -6.48 -10.31
N GLU A 190 -11.35 -5.69 -11.02
CA GLU A 190 -12.76 -5.95 -11.24
C GLU A 190 -13.06 -5.49 -12.66
N LEU A 191 -13.58 -6.40 -13.50
CA LEU A 191 -13.81 -6.12 -14.92
C LEU A 191 -15.17 -6.69 -15.32
N ASP A 192 -16.09 -5.78 -15.68
CA ASP A 192 -17.40 -6.21 -16.14
C ASP A 192 -17.30 -6.79 -17.55
N THR A 193 -17.28 -8.10 -17.64
CA THR A 193 -17.32 -8.83 -18.92
C THR A 193 -18.73 -9.30 -19.29
N SER A 194 -19.72 -9.01 -18.43
CA SER A 194 -21.08 -9.52 -18.63
C SER A 194 -21.84 -8.82 -19.75
N GLY A 195 -21.52 -7.56 -20.02
CA GLY A 195 -22.26 -6.73 -20.94
C GLY A 195 -23.70 -6.47 -20.50
N ARG A 196 -24.03 -6.77 -19.26
CA ARG A 196 -25.37 -6.59 -18.73
C ARG A 196 -25.55 -5.15 -18.26
N PRO A 197 -26.71 -4.55 -18.51
CA PRO A 197 -26.96 -3.23 -17.94
C PRO A 197 -26.99 -3.31 -16.41
N PRO A 198 -26.60 -2.24 -15.72
CA PRO A 198 -26.74 -2.18 -14.27
C PRO A 198 -28.18 -2.47 -13.83
N VAL A 199 -28.34 -3.05 -12.65
CA VAL A 199 -29.66 -3.28 -12.09
C VAL A 199 -30.35 -1.93 -11.91
N ALA A 200 -31.53 -1.78 -12.52
CA ALA A 200 -32.29 -0.55 -12.37
C ALA A 200 -32.82 -0.47 -10.94
N ASP A 201 -32.57 0.67 -10.29
CA ASP A 201 -33.07 1.00 -8.94
C ASP A 201 -32.82 -0.13 -7.92
N PRO A 202 -31.56 -0.48 -7.63
CA PRO A 202 -31.27 -1.54 -6.68
C PRO A 202 -31.67 -1.12 -5.26
N ASP A 203 -32.25 -2.05 -4.50
CA ASP A 203 -32.60 -1.80 -3.09
C ASP A 203 -31.27 -1.62 -2.30
N PRO A 204 -30.98 -0.41 -1.77
CA PRO A 204 -29.71 -0.17 -1.06
C PRO A 204 -29.58 -0.95 0.24
N ARG A 205 -30.66 -1.56 0.72
CA ARG A 205 -30.64 -2.41 1.90
C ARG A 205 -30.46 -3.89 1.59
N SER A 206 -30.44 -4.26 0.31
CA SER A 206 -30.28 -5.66 -0.10
C SER A 206 -28.83 -5.98 -0.42
N TYR A 207 -28.09 -6.50 0.56
CA TYR A 207 -26.71 -6.96 0.35
C TYR A 207 -26.66 -8.04 -0.75
N GLY A 208 -27.69 -8.88 -0.85
CA GLY A 208 -27.77 -9.91 -1.88
C GLY A 208 -27.80 -9.33 -3.30
N GLN A 209 -28.55 -8.23 -3.51
CA GLN A 209 -28.54 -7.55 -4.82
C GLN A 209 -27.18 -6.93 -5.11
N TYR A 210 -26.55 -6.30 -4.11
CA TYR A 210 -25.22 -5.73 -4.26
C TYR A 210 -24.22 -6.82 -4.65
N LEU A 211 -24.22 -7.95 -3.94
CA LEU A 211 -23.32 -9.05 -4.21
C LEU A 211 -23.54 -9.65 -5.62
N ALA A 212 -24.81 -9.79 -6.03
CA ALA A 212 -25.14 -10.30 -7.36
C ALA A 212 -24.70 -9.37 -8.48
N SER A 213 -24.61 -8.06 -8.21
CA SER A 213 -24.16 -7.08 -9.19
C SER A 213 -22.64 -7.09 -9.40
N ARG A 214 -21.90 -7.79 -8.53
CA ARG A 214 -20.43 -7.86 -8.60
C ARG A 214 -19.99 -9.32 -8.45
N PRO A 215 -20.22 -10.14 -9.47
CA PRO A 215 -19.88 -11.57 -9.40
C PRO A 215 -18.37 -11.77 -9.35
N GLY A 216 -17.92 -12.78 -8.59
CA GLY A 216 -16.49 -13.08 -8.46
C GLY A 216 -15.77 -13.37 -9.79
N GLN A 217 -16.54 -13.70 -10.83
CA GLN A 217 -15.95 -13.90 -12.16
C GLN A 217 -15.30 -12.62 -12.68
N TRP A 218 -15.84 -11.42 -12.36
CA TRP A 218 -15.24 -10.15 -12.77
C TRP A 218 -13.82 -9.98 -12.21
N GLU A 219 -13.58 -10.46 -10.98
CA GLU A 219 -12.22 -10.42 -10.41
C GLU A 219 -11.29 -11.39 -11.16
N LEU A 220 -11.77 -12.61 -11.42
CA LEU A 220 -10.96 -13.60 -12.13
C LEU A 220 -10.60 -13.14 -13.54
N ASP A 221 -11.57 -12.56 -14.26
CA ASP A 221 -11.34 -12.04 -15.62
C ASP A 221 -10.34 -10.88 -15.59
N ALA A 222 -10.47 -9.97 -14.61
CA ALA A 222 -9.54 -8.85 -14.46
C ALA A 222 -8.12 -9.34 -14.16
N ILE A 223 -7.98 -10.30 -13.24
CA ILE A 223 -6.67 -10.88 -12.89
C ILE A 223 -6.05 -11.53 -14.14
N ALA A 224 -6.84 -12.32 -14.88
CA ALA A 224 -6.35 -12.99 -16.09
C ALA A 224 -5.85 -11.96 -17.12
N LEU A 225 -6.63 -10.90 -17.36
CA LEU A 225 -6.24 -9.82 -18.27
C LEU A 225 -4.93 -9.16 -17.83
N VAL A 226 -4.84 -8.77 -16.55
CA VAL A 226 -3.66 -8.05 -16.03
C VAL A 226 -2.42 -8.94 -16.09
N LEU A 227 -2.55 -10.22 -15.74
CA LEU A 227 -1.42 -11.16 -15.82
C LEU A 227 -0.94 -11.35 -17.26
N ASP A 228 -1.85 -11.45 -18.22
CA ASP A 228 -1.49 -11.57 -19.64
C ASP A 228 -0.73 -10.32 -20.12
N LEU A 229 -1.26 -9.13 -19.80
CA LEU A 229 -0.65 -7.87 -20.15
C LEU A 229 0.76 -7.73 -19.53
N CYS A 230 0.88 -8.07 -18.24
CA CYS A 230 2.16 -7.97 -17.55
C CYS A 230 3.19 -8.95 -18.10
N ARG A 231 2.78 -10.16 -18.49
CA ARG A 231 3.69 -11.11 -19.16
C ARG A 231 4.16 -10.57 -20.51
N ARG A 232 3.24 -10.02 -21.32
CA ARG A 232 3.58 -9.47 -22.64
C ARG A 232 4.59 -8.32 -22.53
N HIS A 233 4.41 -7.46 -21.55
CA HIS A 233 5.26 -6.26 -21.38
C HIS A 233 6.39 -6.44 -20.36
N ARG A 234 6.51 -7.62 -19.72
CA ARG A 234 7.51 -7.92 -18.69
C ARG A 234 7.41 -6.95 -17.49
N ALA A 235 6.19 -6.55 -17.16
CA ALA A 235 5.91 -5.63 -16.05
C ALA A 235 5.56 -6.41 -14.78
N ARG A 236 5.69 -5.74 -13.63
CA ARG A 236 5.28 -6.29 -12.33
C ARG A 236 3.87 -5.81 -12.00
N THR A 237 3.10 -6.65 -11.32
CA THR A 237 1.75 -6.26 -10.90
C THR A 237 1.40 -6.82 -9.53
N LEU A 238 0.48 -6.11 -8.85
CA LEU A 238 -0.14 -6.53 -7.61
C LEU A 238 -1.65 -6.28 -7.72
N SER A 239 -2.46 -7.29 -7.37
CA SER A 239 -3.92 -7.11 -7.26
C SER A 239 -4.25 -6.52 -5.89
N THR A 240 -5.10 -5.51 -5.86
CA THR A 240 -5.58 -4.93 -4.60
C THR A 240 -6.94 -5.50 -4.17
N PHE A 241 -7.36 -6.59 -4.80
CA PHE A 241 -8.63 -7.25 -4.52
C PHE A 241 -8.39 -8.75 -4.37
N ARG A 242 -9.29 -9.44 -3.68
CA ARG A 242 -9.19 -10.90 -3.50
C ARG A 242 -10.58 -11.53 -3.59
N ALA A 243 -10.75 -12.45 -4.53
CA ALA A 243 -11.99 -13.19 -4.67
C ALA A 243 -12.31 -14.00 -3.40
N PRO A 244 -13.57 -14.07 -3.00
CA PRO A 244 -13.96 -14.88 -1.85
C PRO A 244 -13.98 -16.40 -2.12
N THR A 245 -13.53 -16.84 -3.27
CA THR A 245 -13.45 -18.27 -3.59
C THR A 245 -12.33 -18.95 -2.78
N PRO A 246 -12.62 -20.10 -2.16
CA PRO A 246 -11.57 -20.82 -1.42
C PRO A 246 -10.40 -21.16 -2.33
N CYS A 247 -9.20 -20.88 -1.87
CA CYS A 247 -8.00 -21.30 -2.59
C CYS A 247 -7.97 -22.83 -2.61
N PRO A 248 -7.88 -23.48 -3.78
CA PRO A 248 -7.86 -24.94 -3.85
C PRO A 248 -6.69 -25.60 -3.12
N SER A 249 -5.70 -24.80 -2.72
CA SER A 249 -4.48 -25.31 -2.10
C SER A 249 -4.48 -25.20 -0.57
N SER A 250 -5.61 -24.84 0.06
CA SER A 250 -5.67 -24.89 1.52
C SER A 250 -5.74 -26.35 1.97
N GLY A 251 -4.61 -26.91 2.36
CA GLY A 251 -4.57 -28.19 3.04
C GLY A 251 -5.41 -28.13 4.33
N PRO A 252 -5.62 -29.26 4.99
CA PRO A 252 -6.44 -29.28 6.21
C PRO A 252 -5.87 -28.27 7.24
N PRO A 253 -6.73 -27.62 8.01
CA PRO A 253 -6.27 -26.66 8.99
C PRO A 253 -5.26 -27.31 9.95
N ARG A 254 -4.18 -26.61 10.21
CA ARG A 254 -3.21 -27.09 11.19
C ARG A 254 -3.93 -27.23 12.54
N PRO A 255 -3.70 -28.32 13.26
CA PRO A 255 -4.30 -28.47 14.58
C PRO A 255 -3.85 -27.31 15.47
N ARG A 256 -4.80 -26.71 16.17
CA ARG A 256 -4.49 -25.67 17.13
C ARG A 256 -3.63 -26.27 18.24
N ALA A 257 -2.53 -25.63 18.54
CA ALA A 257 -1.76 -26.01 19.73
C ALA A 257 -2.67 -25.84 20.95
N SER A 258 -2.79 -26.88 21.75
CA SER A 258 -3.53 -26.81 23.01
C SER A 258 -2.84 -25.83 23.96
N PRO A 259 -3.58 -25.13 24.83
CA PRO A 259 -2.99 -24.15 25.74
C PRO A 259 -2.02 -24.76 26.73
#